data_81503572907e2b8a31e7f0593dfd2769
#
_entry.id   81503572907e2b8a31e7f0593dfd2769
#
_cell.length_a   1.000
_cell.length_b   1.000
_cell.length_c   1.000
_cell.angle_alpha   90.00
_cell.angle_beta   90.00
_cell.angle_gamma   90.00
#
_symmetry.space_group_name_H-M   'P 1'
#
loop_
_entity.id
_entity.type
_entity.pdbx_description
1 polymer ?
#
loop_
_entity_poly.entity_id
_entity_poly.type
_entity_poly.pdbx_seq_one_letter_code
_entity_poly.pdbx_strand_id
1 'polypeptide(L)'
;MWPRPGPAPSSPTHHLLTHDARVRLALALARDFPHAHVAALLDGDHVVTDGVILHEPAHTIDHAVGFGLCLSRLHPTGHLAATVLFSVVADAEPLRDADLATWRRIRDVADLLPSLADWLITDGRVVWSMANTTGTERW
;
A
#
# COMPACT_ATOMS: atom_id res chain seq x y z
N MET A 1 -4.17 14.62 1.36
CA MET A 1 -3.46 13.67 0.99
C MET A 1 -3.65 12.95 -0.33
N TRP A 2 -4.69 12.17 -0.55
CA TRP A 2 -4.97 11.61 -1.85
C TRP A 2 -5.50 12.68 -2.75
N PRO A 3 -5.02 12.78 -4.01
CA PRO A 3 -5.55 13.75 -4.93
C PRO A 3 -7.03 13.48 -5.18
N ARG A 4 -7.80 14.51 -5.20
CA ARG A 4 -9.20 14.40 -5.56
C ARG A 4 -9.34 14.18 -7.05
N PRO A 5 -10.34 13.41 -7.50
CA PRO A 5 -10.69 13.43 -8.91
C PRO A 5 -11.05 14.86 -9.28
N GLY A 6 -10.38 15.40 -10.28
CA GLY A 6 -10.75 16.71 -10.80
C GLY A 6 -12.07 16.61 -11.57
N PRO A 7 -12.61 17.75 -12.01
CA PRO A 7 -13.80 17.74 -12.84
C PRO A 7 -13.59 17.13 -14.20
N ALA A 8 -12.34 17.03 -14.66
CA ALA A 8 -12.02 16.47 -15.96
C ALA A 8 -12.09 14.95 -15.93
N PRO A 9 -12.69 14.29 -16.93
CA PRO A 9 -12.75 12.84 -17.00
C PRO A 9 -11.37 12.18 -17.05
N SER A 10 -10.35 12.91 -17.47
CA SER A 10 -8.99 12.43 -17.55
C SER A 10 -8.24 12.46 -16.22
N SER A 11 -8.86 12.96 -15.15
CA SER A 11 -8.22 12.97 -13.84
C SER A 11 -7.93 11.54 -13.39
N PRO A 12 -6.67 11.26 -13.01
CA PRO A 12 -6.33 9.92 -12.60
C PRO A 12 -7.08 9.56 -11.33
N THR A 13 -7.70 8.41 -11.32
CA THR A 13 -8.13 7.74 -10.10
C THR A 13 -7.02 6.78 -9.70
N HIS A 14 -6.80 6.62 -8.39
CA HIS A 14 -5.82 5.65 -7.92
C HIS A 14 -6.43 4.26 -7.94
N HIS A 15 -6.50 3.70 -9.14
CA HIS A 15 -6.96 2.38 -9.40
C HIS A 15 -5.77 1.42 -9.33
N LEU A 16 -5.79 0.46 -8.41
CA LEU A 16 -4.65 -0.38 -8.10
C LEU A 16 -4.83 -1.84 -8.49
N LEU A 17 -5.70 -2.12 -9.47
CA LEU A 17 -5.93 -3.48 -9.95
C LEU A 17 -4.68 -4.07 -10.61
N THR A 18 -3.96 -3.30 -11.40
CA THR A 18 -2.81 -3.78 -12.15
C THR A 18 -1.51 -3.56 -11.41
N HIS A 19 -0.53 -4.40 -11.70
CA HIS A 19 0.85 -4.23 -11.20
C HIS A 19 1.42 -2.86 -11.60
N ASP A 20 1.21 -2.45 -12.86
CA ASP A 20 1.68 -1.15 -13.35
C ASP A 20 1.10 0.02 -12.57
N ALA A 21 -0.19 -0.03 -12.25
CA ALA A 21 -0.83 1.03 -11.47
C ALA A 21 -0.24 1.12 -10.07
N ARG A 22 0.01 -0.03 -9.44
CA ARG A 22 0.63 -0.09 -8.12
C ARG A 22 2.05 0.46 -8.14
N VAL A 23 2.85 0.09 -9.16
CA VAL A 23 4.22 0.58 -9.33
C VAL A 23 4.22 2.10 -9.53
N ARG A 24 3.32 2.62 -10.35
CA ARG A 24 3.23 4.07 -10.58
C ARG A 24 2.90 4.84 -9.31
N LEU A 25 1.99 4.32 -8.50
CA LEU A 25 1.67 4.96 -7.23
C LEU A 25 2.85 4.87 -6.27
N ALA A 26 3.55 3.75 -6.21
CA ALA A 26 4.74 3.59 -5.38
C ALA A 26 5.80 4.63 -5.74
N LEU A 27 6.07 4.84 -7.02
CA LEU A 27 7.04 5.83 -7.47
C LEU A 27 6.60 7.26 -7.14
N ALA A 28 5.32 7.55 -7.28
CA ALA A 28 4.77 8.86 -6.91
C ALA A 28 4.89 9.11 -5.41
N LEU A 29 4.60 8.11 -4.59
CA LEU A 29 4.77 8.21 -3.14
C LEU A 29 6.24 8.40 -2.75
N ALA A 30 7.16 7.72 -3.43
CA ALA A 30 8.59 7.88 -3.17
C ALA A 30 9.06 9.30 -3.43
N ARG A 31 8.51 9.95 -4.45
CA ARG A 31 8.85 11.33 -4.77
C ARG A 31 8.33 12.32 -3.74
N ASP A 32 7.11 12.11 -3.26
CA ASP A 32 6.39 13.08 -2.42
C ASP A 32 6.53 12.79 -0.92
N PHE A 33 6.75 11.54 -0.54
CA PHE A 33 6.75 11.10 0.87
C PHE A 33 7.95 10.19 1.17
N PRO A 34 9.16 10.73 1.22
CA PRO A 34 10.34 9.92 1.55
C PRO A 34 10.23 9.35 2.97
N HIS A 35 10.74 8.14 3.15
CA HIS A 35 10.74 7.45 4.45
C HIS A 35 9.35 7.28 5.06
N ALA A 36 8.37 6.95 4.22
CA ALA A 36 6.99 6.77 4.65
C ALA A 36 6.53 5.32 4.51
N HIS A 37 5.60 4.94 5.36
CA HIS A 37 4.84 3.69 5.25
C HIS A 37 3.38 4.06 5.03
N VAL A 38 2.75 3.42 4.07
CA VAL A 38 1.41 3.78 3.61
C VAL A 38 0.52 2.55 3.59
N ALA A 39 -0.70 2.71 4.09
CA ALA A 39 -1.75 1.75 3.87
C ALA A 39 -2.84 2.39 3.02
N ALA A 40 -3.10 1.84 1.84
CA ALA A 40 -4.15 2.29 0.95
C ALA A 40 -5.32 1.31 0.99
N LEU A 41 -6.51 1.83 1.27
CA LEU A 41 -7.74 1.05 1.35
C LEU A 41 -8.53 1.21 0.06
N LEU A 42 -8.91 0.09 -0.53
CA LEU A 42 -9.55 0.04 -1.84
C LEU A 42 -11.00 -0.42 -1.73
N ASP A 43 -11.86 0.15 -2.58
CA ASP A 43 -13.24 -0.29 -2.72
C ASP A 43 -13.34 -1.53 -3.65
N GLY A 44 -14.57 -1.94 -3.97
CA GLY A 44 -14.82 -3.09 -4.83
C GLY A 44 -14.34 -2.91 -6.26
N ASP A 45 -14.10 -1.68 -6.70
CA ASP A 45 -13.54 -1.36 -8.02
C ASP A 45 -12.02 -1.17 -7.97
N HIS A 46 -11.39 -1.49 -6.82
CA HIS A 46 -9.96 -1.35 -6.58
C HIS A 46 -9.46 0.09 -6.67
N VAL A 47 -10.34 1.04 -6.38
CA VAL A 47 -10.00 2.47 -6.30
C VAL A 47 -9.67 2.83 -4.85
N VAL A 48 -8.60 3.59 -4.65
CA VAL A 48 -8.22 4.06 -3.33
C VAL A 48 -9.28 5.03 -2.81
N THR A 49 -9.92 4.67 -1.72
CA THR A 49 -10.96 5.50 -1.08
C THR A 49 -10.47 6.17 0.17
N ASP A 50 -9.45 5.60 0.81
CA ASP A 50 -8.88 6.12 2.04
C ASP A 50 -7.45 5.62 2.18
N GLY A 51 -6.70 6.21 3.09
CA GLY A 51 -5.34 5.77 3.35
C GLY A 51 -4.71 6.48 4.52
N VAL A 52 -3.60 5.94 4.97
CA VAL A 52 -2.79 6.52 6.04
C VAL A 52 -1.34 6.56 5.57
N ILE A 53 -0.67 7.68 5.86
CA ILE A 53 0.75 7.87 5.56
C ILE A 53 1.45 8.16 6.88
N LEU A 54 2.41 7.32 7.23
CA LEU A 54 3.17 7.41 8.47
C LEU A 54 4.66 7.51 8.14
N HIS A 55 5.38 8.37 8.84
CA HIS A 55 6.78 8.63 8.56
C HIS A 55 7.71 7.97 9.57
N GLU A 56 8.84 7.47 9.07
CA GLU A 56 9.95 7.05 9.92
C GLU A 56 10.63 8.29 10.56
N PRO A 57 11.33 8.12 11.67
CA PRO A 57 11.50 6.89 12.46
C PRO A 57 10.35 6.61 13.45
N ALA A 58 9.39 7.52 13.57
CA ALA A 58 8.32 7.40 14.56
C ALA A 58 7.39 6.21 14.31
N HIS A 59 7.27 5.78 13.04
CA HIS A 59 6.35 4.74 12.64
C HIS A 59 7.03 3.70 11.75
N THR A 60 6.50 2.49 11.76
CA THR A 60 6.96 1.37 10.93
C THR A 60 5.81 0.86 10.08
N ILE A 61 6.09 -0.12 9.22
CA ILE A 61 5.04 -0.77 8.43
C ILE A 61 3.98 -1.44 9.32
N ASP A 62 4.35 -1.92 10.49
CA ASP A 62 3.39 -2.50 11.44
C ASP A 62 2.38 -1.46 11.92
N HIS A 63 2.82 -0.24 12.13
CA HIS A 63 1.91 0.86 12.46
C HIS A 63 0.95 1.16 11.30
N ALA A 64 1.44 1.12 10.07
CA ALA A 64 0.57 1.32 8.89
C ALA A 64 -0.49 0.23 8.80
N VAL A 65 -0.13 -1.02 9.06
CA VAL A 65 -1.09 -2.13 9.14
C VAL A 65 -2.13 -1.88 10.22
N GLY A 66 -1.69 -1.49 11.42
CA GLY A 66 -2.59 -1.22 12.54
C GLY A 66 -3.55 -0.06 12.27
N PHE A 67 -3.05 1.04 11.73
CA PHE A 67 -3.89 2.19 11.38
C PHE A 67 -4.84 1.87 10.22
N GLY A 68 -4.37 1.10 9.23
CA GLY A 68 -5.23 0.63 8.14
C GLY A 68 -6.39 -0.22 8.67
N LEU A 69 -6.11 -1.10 9.62
CA LEU A 69 -7.14 -1.90 10.28
C LEU A 69 -8.16 -1.01 11.00
N CYS A 70 -7.70 0.00 11.74
CA CYS A 70 -8.58 0.93 12.44
C CYS A 70 -9.47 1.68 11.45
N LEU A 71 -8.90 2.19 10.36
CA LEU A 71 -9.67 2.88 9.33
C LEU A 71 -10.71 1.97 8.69
N SER A 72 -10.36 0.72 8.41
CA SER A 72 -11.30 -0.22 7.80
C SER A 72 -12.50 -0.49 8.70
N ARG A 73 -12.28 -0.57 10.01
CA ARG A 73 -13.36 -0.77 11.00
C ARG A 73 -14.25 0.45 11.16
N LEU A 74 -13.70 1.63 10.97
CA LEU A 74 -14.44 2.89 11.09
C LEU A 74 -15.11 3.30 9.77
N HIS A 75 -14.86 2.59 8.69
CA HIS A 75 -15.40 2.94 7.38
C HIS A 75 -16.93 2.73 7.39
N PRO A 76 -17.71 3.78 7.11
CA PRO A 76 -19.16 3.74 7.36
C PRO A 76 -19.93 2.80 6.44
N THR A 77 -19.39 2.49 5.27
CA THR A 77 -20.13 1.72 4.27
C THR A 77 -19.78 0.23 4.28
N GLY A 78 -18.68 -0.17 4.92
CA GLY A 78 -18.23 -1.55 4.91
C GLY A 78 -17.87 -2.08 3.52
N HIS A 79 -17.67 -1.22 2.53
CA HIS A 79 -17.42 -1.59 1.14
C HIS A 79 -15.93 -1.68 0.79
N LEU A 80 -15.07 -1.80 1.77
CA LEU A 80 -13.64 -1.97 1.51
C LEU A 80 -13.37 -3.42 1.08
N ALA A 81 -12.72 -3.57 -0.06
CA ALA A 81 -12.45 -4.86 -0.67
C ALA A 81 -11.01 -5.33 -0.50
N ALA A 82 -10.06 -4.40 -0.45
CA ALA A 82 -8.65 -4.74 -0.42
C ALA A 82 -7.80 -3.67 0.26
N THR A 83 -6.59 -4.06 0.65
CA THR A 83 -5.57 -3.17 1.20
C THR A 83 -4.27 -3.39 0.44
N VAL A 84 -3.60 -2.31 0.08
CA VAL A 84 -2.24 -2.34 -0.49
C VAL A 84 -1.34 -1.50 0.40
N LEU A 85 -0.20 -2.05 0.77
CA LEU A 85 0.80 -1.38 1.59
C LEU A 85 1.95 -0.89 0.72
N PHE A 86 2.52 0.25 1.12
CA PHE A 86 3.70 0.81 0.48
C PHE A 86 4.72 1.21 1.54
N SER A 87 6.00 1.00 1.26
CA SER A 87 7.08 1.50 2.09
C SER A 87 8.10 2.21 1.20
N VAL A 88 8.38 3.45 1.53
CA VAL A 88 9.43 4.23 0.89
C VAL A 88 10.65 4.22 1.79
N VAL A 89 11.74 3.66 1.29
CA VAL A 89 12.98 3.45 2.05
C VAL A 89 14.14 4.15 1.34
N ALA A 90 15.26 4.32 2.06
CA ALA A 90 16.43 4.97 1.50
C ALA A 90 17.08 4.14 0.39
N ASP A 91 17.10 2.83 0.54
CA ASP A 91 17.69 1.91 -0.43
C ASP A 91 16.88 0.59 -0.42
N ALA A 92 16.22 0.32 -1.53
CA ALA A 92 15.37 -0.87 -1.67
C ALA A 92 16.09 -2.03 -2.37
N GLU A 93 17.31 -1.88 -2.77
CA GLU A 93 18.06 -2.91 -3.49
C GLU A 93 19.31 -3.33 -2.69
N PRO A 94 19.54 -4.64 -2.47
CA PRO A 94 18.67 -5.76 -2.82
C PRO A 94 17.50 -5.93 -1.84
N LEU A 95 16.53 -6.74 -2.25
CA LEU A 95 15.45 -7.15 -1.36
C LEU A 95 16.04 -8.00 -0.22
N ARG A 96 15.67 -7.69 1.01
CA ARG A 96 16.27 -8.29 2.19
C ARG A 96 15.43 -9.44 2.74
N ASP A 97 16.10 -10.40 3.39
CA ASP A 97 15.40 -11.49 4.09
C ASP A 97 14.48 -10.95 5.19
N ALA A 98 14.85 -9.85 5.82
CA ALA A 98 14.02 -9.19 6.83
C ALA A 98 12.69 -8.69 6.23
N ASP A 99 12.70 -8.23 4.98
CA ASP A 99 11.49 -7.80 4.30
C ASP A 99 10.57 -8.99 4.00
N LEU A 100 11.14 -10.10 3.58
CA LEU A 100 10.37 -11.32 3.35
C LEU A 100 9.76 -11.86 4.64
N ALA A 101 10.51 -11.82 5.74
CA ALA A 101 10.01 -12.23 7.05
C ALA A 101 8.87 -11.31 7.53
N THR A 102 9.03 -10.01 7.31
CA THR A 102 8.00 -9.02 7.63
C THR A 102 6.73 -9.27 6.82
N TRP A 103 6.87 -9.55 5.52
CA TRP A 103 5.73 -9.86 4.65
C TRP A 103 4.95 -11.07 5.14
N ARG A 104 5.65 -12.14 5.51
CA ARG A 104 5.00 -13.34 6.08
C ARG A 104 4.24 -13.02 7.35
N ARG A 105 4.86 -12.26 8.26
CA ARG A 105 4.24 -11.87 9.52
C ARG A 105 3.00 -10.98 9.30
N ILE A 106 3.09 -10.02 8.39
CA ILE A 106 1.96 -9.16 8.05
C ILE A 106 0.81 -9.97 7.48
N ARG A 107 1.11 -10.94 6.63
CA ARG A 107 0.09 -11.80 6.04
C ARG A 107 -0.62 -12.67 7.06
N ASP A 108 0.05 -13.06 8.13
CA ASP A 108 -0.56 -13.85 9.20
C ASP A 108 -1.63 -13.05 9.96
N VAL A 109 -1.50 -11.72 10.01
CA VAL A 109 -2.53 -10.84 10.58
C VAL A 109 -3.50 -10.31 9.53
N ALA A 110 -3.36 -10.71 8.29
CA ALA A 110 -4.16 -10.19 7.18
C ALA A 110 -5.64 -10.53 7.27
N ASP A 111 -6.01 -11.56 8.03
CA ASP A 111 -7.42 -11.89 8.26
C ASP A 111 -8.19 -10.77 8.95
N LEU A 112 -7.47 -9.83 9.57
CA LEU A 112 -8.06 -8.68 10.24
C LEU A 112 -8.24 -7.48 9.30
N LEU A 113 -7.61 -7.51 8.12
CA LEU A 113 -7.69 -6.45 7.13
C LEU A 113 -8.59 -6.87 5.96
N PRO A 114 -9.23 -5.91 5.28
CA PRO A 114 -9.80 -6.22 3.97
C PRO A 114 -8.67 -6.73 3.07
N SER A 115 -8.80 -7.91 2.59
CA SER A 115 -7.90 -8.64 1.69
C SER A 115 -6.57 -7.95 1.40
N LEU A 116 -5.55 -8.21 2.19
CA LEU A 116 -4.22 -7.66 1.94
C LEU A 116 -3.68 -8.19 0.63
N ALA A 117 -3.62 -7.33 -0.38
CA ALA A 117 -3.30 -7.72 -1.74
C ALA A 117 -1.80 -7.68 -2.03
N ASP A 118 -1.11 -6.66 -1.52
CA ASP A 118 0.31 -6.47 -1.82
C ASP A 118 0.97 -5.54 -0.80
N TRP A 119 2.30 -5.61 -0.77
CA TRP A 119 3.17 -4.63 -0.12
C TRP A 119 4.27 -4.27 -1.10
N LEU A 120 4.35 -3.02 -1.50
CA LEU A 120 5.37 -2.53 -2.41
C LEU A 120 6.43 -1.74 -1.64
N ILE A 121 7.69 -2.08 -1.89
CA ILE A 121 8.84 -1.43 -1.26
C ILE A 121 9.61 -0.71 -2.35
N THR A 122 9.91 0.56 -2.15
CA THR A 122 10.59 1.36 -3.17
C THR A 122 11.54 2.38 -2.55
N ASP A 123 12.60 2.70 -3.29
CA ASP A 123 13.49 3.83 -3.01
C ASP A 123 13.35 4.94 -4.06
N GLY A 124 12.35 4.84 -4.94
CA GLY A 124 12.14 5.76 -6.05
C GLY A 124 12.80 5.32 -7.35
N ARG A 125 13.67 4.32 -7.32
CA ARG A 125 14.33 3.75 -8.50
C ARG A 125 13.90 2.33 -8.78
N VAL A 126 13.79 1.54 -7.73
CA VAL A 126 13.40 0.13 -7.79
C VAL A 126 12.09 -0.03 -7.01
N VAL A 127 11.21 -0.88 -7.50
CA VAL A 127 9.95 -1.22 -6.82
C VAL A 127 9.87 -2.73 -6.70
N TRP A 128 9.74 -3.21 -5.47
CA TRP A 128 9.48 -4.62 -5.18
C TRP A 128 8.03 -4.81 -4.80
N SER A 129 7.30 -5.61 -5.57
CA SER A 129 5.97 -6.11 -5.17
C SER A 129 6.16 -7.43 -4.43
N MET A 130 5.81 -7.47 -3.16
CA MET A 130 6.00 -8.67 -2.35
C MET A 130 5.07 -9.80 -2.80
N ALA A 131 3.85 -9.48 -3.19
CA ALA A 131 2.93 -10.48 -3.72
C ALA A 131 3.44 -11.10 -5.02
N ASN A 132 3.95 -10.27 -5.93
CA ASN A 132 4.51 -10.74 -7.20
C ASN A 132 5.79 -11.54 -6.97
N THR A 133 6.68 -11.07 -6.09
CA THR A 133 7.95 -11.72 -5.78
C THR A 133 7.75 -13.10 -5.14
N THR A 134 6.74 -13.23 -4.28
CA THR A 134 6.47 -14.48 -3.56
C THR A 134 5.40 -15.34 -4.21
N GLY A 135 4.80 -14.91 -5.32
CA GLY A 135 3.73 -15.64 -5.99
C GLY A 135 2.42 -15.69 -5.20
N THR A 136 2.16 -14.68 -4.37
CA THR A 136 0.99 -14.66 -3.48
C THR A 136 -0.05 -13.63 -3.89
N GLU A 137 -0.05 -13.21 -5.13
CA GLU A 137 -1.02 -12.23 -5.63
C GLU A 137 -2.45 -12.76 -5.52
N ARG A 138 -3.39 -11.89 -5.10
CA ARG A 138 -4.75 -12.30 -4.74
C ARG A 138 -5.84 -11.43 -5.38
N TRP A 139 -5.63 -10.92 -6.53
CA TRP A 139 -6.68 -10.16 -7.24
C TRP A 139 -7.76 -11.06 -7.84
#